data_9f21cc9c624e839d3d48ed0c07f3e759
#
_entry.id   9f21cc9c624e839d3d48ed0c07f3e759
#
_cell.length_a   1.000
_cell.length_b   1.000
_cell.length_c   1.000
_cell.angle_alpha   90.00
_cell.angle_beta   90.00
_cell.angle_gamma   90.00
#
_symmetry.space_group_name_H-M   'P 1'
#
loop_
_entity.id
_entity.type
_entity.pdbx_description
1 polymer ?
#
loop_
_entity_poly.entity_id
_entity_poly.type
_entity_poly.pdbx_seq_one_letter_code
_entity_poly.pdbx_strand_id
1 'polypeptide(L)'
;MSESATTERAMVEMGPLLERLLAGDFICEVSDDTAFRRLQDDATRERVDAYLRPLNRRLATNEEGSVYFLAWRQLDEAARDQLSRQLAETVGSLLPMLEWLQLVQEALGRDGPVSPGDVLKPADFSSRCEDNQGLRERLERLATDPFFGSQSEQLDAQIKQVFKRLRERGYLRQPHADRQYFVATAKIDYLIDLVRFIRDEEQLPVDDQAPEAQERLL
;
A
#
# COMPACT_ATOMS: atom_id res chain seq x y z
N MET A 1 41.97 -13.98 -1.32
CA MET A 1 41.02 -14.67 -2.21
C MET A 1 39.69 -15.00 -1.53
N SER A 2 39.57 -14.95 -0.21
CA SER A 2 38.33 -15.34 0.51
C SER A 2 37.25 -14.24 0.56
N GLU A 3 37.65 -12.97 0.61
CA GLU A 3 36.72 -11.83 0.75
C GLU A 3 35.85 -11.56 -0.50
N SER A 4 36.48 -11.68 -1.69
CA SER A 4 35.76 -11.49 -2.97
C SER A 4 34.65 -12.54 -3.18
N ALA A 5 34.92 -13.80 -2.85
CA ALA A 5 33.96 -14.90 -2.98
C ALA A 5 32.80 -14.77 -1.98
N THR A 6 33.07 -14.25 -0.78
CA THR A 6 32.04 -14.01 0.25
C THR A 6 31.14 -12.85 -0.16
N THR A 7 31.72 -11.79 -0.74
CA THR A 7 30.98 -10.64 -1.25
C THR A 7 30.08 -11.03 -2.43
N GLU A 8 30.60 -11.81 -3.38
CA GLU A 8 29.86 -12.29 -4.55
C GLU A 8 28.68 -13.20 -4.15
N ARG A 9 28.89 -14.08 -3.18
CA ARG A 9 27.80 -14.94 -2.67
C ARG A 9 26.72 -14.12 -1.94
N ALA A 10 27.12 -13.12 -1.16
CA ALA A 10 26.19 -12.21 -0.50
C ALA A 10 25.39 -11.35 -1.51
N MET A 11 25.99 -10.98 -2.64
CA MET A 11 25.30 -10.29 -3.75
C MET A 11 24.22 -11.17 -4.37
N VAL A 12 24.54 -12.43 -4.69
CA VAL A 12 23.57 -13.36 -5.27
C VAL A 12 22.38 -13.57 -4.34
N GLU A 13 22.60 -13.65 -3.03
CA GLU A 13 21.54 -13.80 -2.03
C GLU A 13 20.65 -12.55 -1.86
N MET A 14 21.16 -11.35 -2.18
CA MET A 14 20.40 -10.09 -2.11
C MET A 14 19.74 -9.69 -3.44
N GLY A 15 20.13 -10.30 -4.54
CA GLY A 15 19.62 -10.00 -5.88
C GLY A 15 18.10 -9.92 -5.94
N PRO A 16 17.35 -10.95 -5.52
CA PRO A 16 15.88 -10.94 -5.57
C PRO A 16 15.24 -9.81 -4.77
N LEU A 17 15.81 -9.45 -3.62
CA LEU A 17 15.35 -8.32 -2.81
C LEU A 17 15.58 -6.99 -3.52
N LEU A 18 16.76 -6.80 -4.09
CA LEU A 18 17.12 -5.58 -4.83
C LEU A 18 16.25 -5.43 -6.09
N GLU A 19 16.01 -6.51 -6.83
CA GLU A 19 15.13 -6.50 -8.00
C GLU A 19 13.70 -6.05 -7.64
N ARG A 20 13.16 -6.55 -6.55
CA ARG A 20 11.84 -6.15 -6.06
C ARG A 20 11.79 -4.68 -5.65
N LEU A 21 12.79 -4.21 -4.90
CA LEU A 21 12.88 -2.80 -4.52
C LEU A 21 13.00 -1.90 -5.76
N LEU A 22 13.81 -2.28 -6.75
CA LEU A 22 13.97 -1.55 -8.00
C LEU A 22 12.72 -1.57 -8.89
N ALA A 23 11.91 -2.61 -8.78
CA ALA A 23 10.59 -2.68 -9.41
C ALA A 23 9.54 -1.78 -8.72
N GLY A 24 9.88 -1.18 -7.57
CA GLY A 24 8.98 -0.31 -6.80
C GLY A 24 8.10 -1.04 -5.79
N ASP A 25 8.47 -2.29 -5.45
CA ASP A 25 7.75 -3.06 -4.44
C ASP A 25 7.94 -2.47 -3.04
N PHE A 26 6.89 -2.57 -2.25
CA PHE A 26 6.87 -2.30 -0.82
C PHE A 26 7.06 -3.61 -0.06
N ILE A 27 8.13 -3.69 0.75
CA ILE A 27 8.49 -4.88 1.52
C ILE A 27 7.99 -4.71 2.96
N CYS A 28 7.06 -5.56 3.37
CA CYS A 28 6.54 -5.63 4.72
C CYS A 28 6.32 -7.10 5.11
N GLU A 29 5.99 -7.36 6.37
CA GLU A 29 5.75 -8.72 6.88
C GLU A 29 4.73 -9.49 6.01
N VAL A 30 3.65 -8.83 5.57
CA VAL A 30 2.61 -9.44 4.74
C VAL A 30 3.09 -9.67 3.31
N SER A 31 3.79 -8.73 2.69
CA SER A 31 4.22 -8.84 1.29
C SER A 31 5.38 -9.83 1.10
N ASP A 32 6.33 -9.85 2.03
CA ASP A 32 7.47 -10.78 2.06
C ASP A 32 8.09 -10.82 3.45
N ASP A 33 7.62 -11.71 4.30
CA ASP A 33 8.10 -11.89 5.67
C ASP A 33 9.62 -12.17 5.74
N THR A 34 10.13 -12.98 4.83
CA THR A 34 11.56 -13.33 4.81
C THR A 34 12.43 -12.11 4.49
N ALA A 35 12.09 -11.36 3.44
CA ALA A 35 12.80 -10.14 3.08
C ALA A 35 12.66 -9.06 4.15
N PHE A 36 11.45 -8.91 4.72
CA PHE A 36 11.17 -7.96 5.79
C PHE A 36 12.03 -8.22 7.03
N ARG A 37 12.08 -9.47 7.53
CA ARG A 37 12.92 -9.84 8.68
C ARG A 37 14.41 -9.61 8.41
N ARG A 38 14.89 -9.85 7.18
CA ARG A 38 16.27 -9.55 6.81
C ARG A 38 16.57 -8.05 6.86
N LEU A 39 15.60 -7.20 6.50
CA LEU A 39 15.71 -5.75 6.55
C LEU A 39 15.58 -5.17 7.97
N GLN A 40 15.19 -5.96 8.97
CA GLN A 40 15.27 -5.55 10.38
C GLN A 40 16.71 -5.54 10.90
N ASP A 41 17.65 -6.24 10.25
CA ASP A 41 19.05 -6.26 10.60
C ASP A 41 19.79 -5.04 10.00
N ASP A 42 20.42 -4.24 10.85
CA ASP A 42 21.12 -3.00 10.46
C ASP A 42 22.23 -3.26 9.43
N ALA A 43 23.02 -4.32 9.60
CA ALA A 43 24.09 -4.66 8.68
C ALA A 43 23.58 -5.04 7.29
N THR A 44 22.39 -5.63 7.23
CA THR A 44 21.72 -5.95 5.96
C THR A 44 21.18 -4.67 5.31
N ARG A 45 20.57 -3.75 6.07
CA ARG A 45 20.12 -2.45 5.54
C ARG A 45 21.29 -1.64 4.98
N GLU A 46 22.38 -1.56 5.69
CA GLU A 46 23.60 -0.84 5.24
C GLU A 46 24.14 -1.41 3.92
N ARG A 47 24.16 -2.75 3.79
CA ARG A 47 24.58 -3.41 2.55
C ARG A 47 23.62 -3.12 1.39
N VAL A 48 22.32 -3.22 1.61
CA VAL A 48 21.30 -2.88 0.60
C VAL A 48 21.47 -1.42 0.16
N ASP A 49 21.61 -0.49 1.12
CA ASP A 49 21.79 0.93 0.82
C ASP A 49 23.11 1.20 0.04
N ALA A 50 24.17 0.46 0.35
CA ALA A 50 25.43 0.55 -0.39
C ALA A 50 25.27 0.16 -1.87
N TYR A 51 24.46 -0.87 -2.18
CA TYR A 51 24.15 -1.24 -3.57
C TYR A 51 23.23 -0.25 -4.29
N LEU A 52 22.35 0.41 -3.57
CA LEU A 52 21.40 1.39 -4.12
C LEU A 52 22.07 2.75 -4.39
N ARG A 53 23.16 3.06 -3.67
CA ARG A 53 23.87 4.34 -3.73
C ARG A 53 24.32 4.74 -5.15
N PRO A 54 24.97 3.87 -5.96
CA PRO A 54 25.36 4.21 -7.34
C PRO A 54 24.18 4.54 -8.26
N LEU A 55 22.98 4.10 -7.90
CA LEU A 55 21.74 4.35 -8.65
C LEU A 55 21.02 5.62 -8.18
N ASN A 56 21.64 6.42 -7.31
CA ASN A 56 21.01 7.57 -6.64
C ASN A 56 19.74 7.16 -5.85
N ARG A 57 19.73 5.93 -5.31
CA ARG A 57 18.62 5.38 -4.51
C ARG A 57 19.08 5.11 -3.08
N ARG A 58 18.12 5.04 -2.19
CA ARG A 58 18.32 4.60 -0.80
C ARG A 58 17.14 3.74 -0.36
N LEU A 59 17.39 2.89 0.60
CA LEU A 59 16.33 2.21 1.33
C LEU A 59 15.67 3.22 2.29
N ALA A 60 14.35 3.24 2.29
CA ALA A 60 13.55 4.05 3.20
C ALA A 60 12.52 3.17 3.91
N THR A 61 12.02 3.66 5.04
CA THR A 61 10.95 3.05 5.81
C THR A 61 10.02 4.15 6.32
N ASN A 62 8.78 3.80 6.69
CA ASN A 62 7.90 4.71 7.40
C ASN A 62 8.34 4.88 8.86
N GLU A 63 7.69 5.78 9.61
CA GLU A 63 8.04 6.09 11.00
C GLU A 63 7.96 4.87 11.93
N GLU A 64 7.01 3.99 11.68
CA GLU A 64 6.79 2.76 12.47
C GLU A 64 7.74 1.61 12.09
N GLY A 65 8.49 1.72 10.99
CA GLY A 65 9.35 0.65 10.50
C GLY A 65 8.57 -0.56 9.96
N SER A 66 7.29 -0.39 9.65
CA SER A 66 6.38 -1.46 9.21
C SER A 66 6.55 -1.82 7.73
N VAL A 67 7.18 -0.96 6.94
CA VAL A 67 7.36 -1.13 5.49
C VAL A 67 8.67 -0.52 5.00
N TYR A 68 9.36 -1.22 4.12
CA TYR A 68 10.56 -0.75 3.41
C TYR A 68 10.24 -0.52 1.95
N PHE A 69 10.80 0.56 1.39
CA PHE A 69 10.61 0.95 0.00
C PHE A 69 11.82 1.74 -0.54
N LEU A 70 11.83 1.95 -1.84
CA LEU A 70 12.91 2.67 -2.51
C LEU A 70 12.63 4.18 -2.53
N ALA A 71 13.60 4.97 -2.09
CA ALA A 71 13.55 6.43 -2.17
C ALA A 71 14.75 6.99 -2.94
N TRP A 72 14.66 8.24 -3.37
CA TRP A 72 15.77 8.97 -3.95
C TRP A 72 16.75 9.41 -2.86
N ARG A 73 18.05 9.33 -3.15
CA ARG A 73 19.11 9.79 -2.26
C ARG A 73 19.33 11.30 -2.39
N GLN A 74 19.38 11.78 -3.62
CA GLN A 74 19.50 13.18 -3.96
C GLN A 74 18.46 13.54 -5.02
N LEU A 75 17.86 14.71 -4.87
CA LEU A 75 16.85 15.22 -5.81
C LEU A 75 17.55 16.12 -6.84
N ASP A 76 18.30 15.51 -7.76
CA ASP A 76 18.72 16.20 -8.99
C ASP A 76 17.51 16.45 -9.92
N GLU A 77 17.71 17.14 -11.04
CA GLU A 77 16.63 17.50 -11.95
C GLU A 77 15.88 16.27 -12.49
N ALA A 78 16.59 15.23 -12.92
CA ALA A 78 16.00 13.99 -13.40
C ALA A 78 15.21 13.24 -12.32
N ALA A 79 15.74 13.21 -11.10
CA ALA A 79 15.06 12.61 -9.95
C ALA A 79 13.78 13.38 -9.57
N ARG A 80 13.81 14.72 -9.62
CA ARG A 80 12.63 15.57 -9.36
C ARG A 80 11.54 15.33 -10.39
N ASP A 81 11.88 15.27 -11.68
CA ASP A 81 10.90 15.01 -12.74
C ASP A 81 10.25 13.63 -12.59
N GLN A 82 11.04 12.63 -12.24
CA GLN A 82 10.53 11.29 -12.01
C GLN A 82 9.67 11.19 -10.74
N LEU A 83 10.12 11.82 -9.65
CA LEU A 83 9.35 11.91 -8.41
C LEU A 83 8.03 12.65 -8.62
N SER A 84 8.03 13.77 -9.35
CA SER A 84 6.81 14.52 -9.66
C SER A 84 5.78 13.68 -10.42
N ARG A 85 6.23 12.87 -11.38
CA ARG A 85 5.34 11.94 -12.08
C ARG A 85 4.78 10.86 -11.14
N GLN A 86 5.63 10.25 -10.31
CA GLN A 86 5.21 9.26 -9.33
C GLN A 86 4.22 9.85 -8.30
N LEU A 87 4.47 11.07 -7.83
CA LEU A 87 3.56 11.76 -6.92
C LEU A 87 2.23 12.08 -7.60
N ALA A 88 2.22 12.55 -8.84
CA ALA A 88 0.99 12.82 -9.58
C ALA A 88 0.13 11.54 -9.75
N GLU A 89 0.75 10.40 -10.06
CA GLU A 89 0.06 9.11 -10.11
C GLU A 89 -0.48 8.70 -8.73
N THR A 90 0.31 8.91 -7.68
CA THR A 90 -0.10 8.57 -6.31
C THR A 90 -1.23 9.47 -5.84
N VAL A 91 -1.15 10.78 -6.05
CA VAL A 91 -2.21 11.75 -5.72
C VAL A 91 -3.50 11.40 -6.46
N GLY A 92 -3.41 11.04 -7.76
CA GLY A 92 -4.58 10.57 -8.53
C GLY A 92 -5.24 9.30 -7.97
N SER A 93 -4.50 8.50 -7.21
CA SER A 93 -5.03 7.29 -6.54
C SER A 93 -5.51 7.52 -5.12
N LEU A 94 -5.20 8.67 -4.49
CA LEU A 94 -5.52 8.91 -3.07
C LEU A 94 -7.03 8.87 -2.80
N LEU A 95 -7.81 9.65 -3.56
CA LEU A 95 -9.26 9.70 -3.35
C LEU A 95 -9.94 8.34 -3.48
N PRO A 96 -9.76 7.60 -4.60
CA PRO A 96 -10.38 6.27 -4.72
C PRO A 96 -9.88 5.29 -3.66
N MET A 97 -8.65 5.41 -3.19
CA MET A 97 -8.13 4.58 -2.09
C MET A 97 -8.77 4.93 -0.75
N LEU A 98 -8.93 6.22 -0.42
CA LEU A 98 -9.61 6.64 0.80
C LEU A 98 -11.09 6.24 0.79
N GLU A 99 -11.79 6.42 -0.34
CA GLU A 99 -13.16 5.95 -0.50
C GLU A 99 -13.27 4.43 -0.31
N TRP A 100 -12.31 3.67 -0.85
CA TRP A 100 -12.26 2.22 -0.66
C TRP A 100 -12.07 1.86 0.82
N LEU A 101 -11.14 2.50 1.53
CA LEU A 101 -10.89 2.25 2.95
C LEU A 101 -12.15 2.53 3.80
N GLN A 102 -12.84 3.64 3.55
CA GLN A 102 -14.10 3.97 4.21
C GLN A 102 -15.19 2.96 3.89
N LEU A 103 -15.31 2.56 2.61
CA LEU A 103 -16.31 1.59 2.18
C LEU A 103 -16.10 0.23 2.84
N VAL A 104 -14.85 -0.22 2.98
CA VAL A 104 -14.50 -1.47 3.69
C VAL A 104 -14.84 -1.38 5.17
N GLN A 105 -14.48 -0.28 5.81
CA GLN A 105 -14.76 -0.08 7.23
C GLN A 105 -16.27 -0.15 7.49
N GLU A 106 -17.07 0.55 6.71
CA GLU A 106 -18.52 0.57 6.83
C GLU A 106 -19.15 -0.79 6.49
N ALA A 107 -18.78 -1.38 5.35
CA ALA A 107 -19.35 -2.66 4.90
C ALA A 107 -19.07 -3.80 5.87
N LEU A 108 -17.88 -3.83 6.49
CA LEU A 108 -17.50 -4.89 7.41
C LEU A 108 -17.84 -4.56 8.88
N GLY A 109 -18.43 -3.39 9.15
CA GLY A 109 -18.78 -2.95 10.49
C GLY A 109 -17.57 -2.88 11.42
N ARG A 110 -16.46 -2.33 10.92
CA ARG A 110 -15.20 -2.26 11.68
C ARG A 110 -15.16 -0.96 12.48
N ASP A 111 -14.70 -1.06 13.72
CA ASP A 111 -14.51 0.10 14.61
C ASP A 111 -13.26 0.92 14.27
N GLY A 112 -12.39 0.43 13.38
CA GLY A 112 -11.15 1.08 13.01
C GLY A 112 -10.77 0.89 11.53
N PRO A 113 -9.76 1.64 11.05
CA PRO A 113 -9.29 1.54 9.67
C PRO A 113 -8.71 0.15 9.36
N VAL A 114 -8.61 -0.16 8.07
CA VAL A 114 -7.92 -1.36 7.61
C VAL A 114 -6.44 -1.25 7.95
N SER A 115 -5.93 -2.26 8.64
CA SER A 115 -4.53 -2.34 9.09
C SER A 115 -3.77 -3.49 8.42
N PRO A 116 -2.44 -3.43 8.34
CA PRO A 116 -1.64 -4.53 7.82
C PRO A 116 -1.95 -5.85 8.55
N GLY A 117 -2.10 -6.93 7.78
CA GLY A 117 -2.48 -8.24 8.33
C GLY A 117 -3.99 -8.50 8.34
N ASP A 118 -4.82 -7.50 8.18
CA ASP A 118 -6.27 -7.67 8.10
C ASP A 118 -6.68 -8.54 6.92
N VAL A 119 -7.55 -9.51 7.20
CA VAL A 119 -8.09 -10.44 6.20
C VAL A 119 -9.38 -9.86 5.62
N LEU A 120 -9.43 -9.73 4.31
CA LEU A 120 -10.56 -9.23 3.56
C LEU A 120 -11.06 -10.31 2.59
N LYS A 121 -12.36 -10.58 2.59
CA LYS A 121 -12.97 -11.56 1.71
C LYS A 121 -13.97 -10.87 0.77
N PRO A 122 -13.82 -11.01 -0.56
CA PRO A 122 -14.77 -10.47 -1.53
C PRO A 122 -16.21 -10.88 -1.27
N ALA A 123 -16.43 -12.12 -0.80
CA ALA A 123 -17.78 -12.64 -0.51
C ALA A 123 -18.46 -11.89 0.64
N ASP A 124 -17.73 -11.54 1.70
CA ASP A 124 -18.29 -10.78 2.82
C ASP A 124 -18.71 -9.38 2.35
N PHE A 125 -17.93 -8.81 1.42
CA PHE A 125 -18.22 -7.52 0.80
C PHE A 125 -19.45 -7.57 -0.11
N SER A 126 -19.56 -8.61 -0.95
CA SER A 126 -20.72 -8.85 -1.83
C SER A 126 -22.00 -8.95 -1.03
N SER A 127 -22.03 -9.79 0.00
CA SER A 127 -23.20 -9.97 0.86
C SER A 127 -23.67 -8.65 1.50
N ARG A 128 -22.75 -7.83 1.99
CA ARG A 128 -23.09 -6.53 2.60
C ARG A 128 -23.63 -5.52 1.58
N CYS A 129 -23.09 -5.51 0.38
CA CYS A 129 -23.58 -4.65 -0.70
C CYS A 129 -24.95 -5.10 -1.25
N GLU A 130 -25.26 -6.40 -1.19
CA GLU A 130 -26.59 -6.92 -1.54
C GLU A 130 -27.65 -6.44 -0.55
N ASP A 131 -27.31 -6.39 0.73
CA ASP A 131 -28.22 -5.99 1.81
C ASP A 131 -28.35 -4.47 1.97
N ASN A 132 -27.46 -3.68 1.36
CA ASN A 132 -27.39 -2.22 1.53
C ASN A 132 -27.22 -1.49 0.20
N GLN A 133 -28.30 -0.87 -0.28
CA GLN A 133 -28.31 -0.14 -1.55
C GLN A 133 -27.29 1.03 -1.58
N GLY A 134 -27.11 1.74 -0.46
CA GLY A 134 -26.15 2.84 -0.38
C GLY A 134 -24.69 2.38 -0.54
N LEU A 135 -24.33 1.24 0.07
CA LEU A 135 -23.01 0.63 -0.11
C LEU A 135 -22.81 0.17 -1.55
N ARG A 136 -23.84 -0.40 -2.16
CA ARG A 136 -23.82 -0.86 -3.54
C ARG A 136 -23.57 0.29 -4.50
N GLU A 137 -24.29 1.39 -4.39
CA GLU A 137 -24.14 2.57 -5.24
C GLU A 137 -22.75 3.21 -5.10
N ARG A 138 -22.20 3.23 -3.88
CA ARG A 138 -20.84 3.72 -3.63
C ARG A 138 -19.79 2.80 -4.26
N LEU A 139 -19.97 1.49 -4.15
CA LEU A 139 -19.08 0.52 -4.78
C LEU A 139 -19.12 0.62 -6.31
N GLU A 140 -20.29 0.80 -6.92
CA GLU A 140 -20.44 1.00 -8.36
C GLU A 140 -19.65 2.23 -8.85
N ARG A 141 -19.78 3.36 -8.16
CA ARG A 141 -19.00 4.57 -8.47
C ARG A 141 -17.50 4.33 -8.30
N LEU A 142 -17.10 3.71 -7.19
CA LEU A 142 -15.71 3.39 -6.91
C LEU A 142 -15.12 2.45 -7.97
N ALA A 143 -15.82 1.38 -8.31
CA ALA A 143 -15.36 0.38 -9.26
C ALA A 143 -15.17 0.97 -10.68
N THR A 144 -15.97 1.95 -11.07
CA THR A 144 -15.88 2.63 -12.36
C THR A 144 -14.82 3.73 -12.39
N ASP A 145 -14.28 4.15 -11.24
CA ASP A 145 -13.16 5.09 -11.19
C ASP A 145 -11.99 4.58 -12.05
N PRO A 146 -11.29 5.45 -12.79
CA PRO A 146 -10.14 5.07 -13.63
C PRO A 146 -9.06 4.27 -12.91
N PHE A 147 -8.89 4.47 -11.61
CA PHE A 147 -7.95 3.71 -10.78
C PHE A 147 -8.31 2.21 -10.72
N PHE A 148 -9.59 1.87 -10.57
CA PHE A 148 -10.09 0.49 -10.53
C PHE A 148 -10.48 -0.02 -11.92
N GLY A 149 -11.09 0.81 -12.75
CA GLY A 149 -11.34 0.59 -14.17
C GLY A 149 -12.30 -0.56 -14.48
N SER A 150 -13.32 -0.80 -13.63
CA SER A 150 -14.35 -1.78 -13.93
C SER A 150 -15.28 -1.24 -15.02
N GLN A 151 -15.63 -2.11 -15.98
CA GLN A 151 -16.61 -1.82 -17.01
C GLN A 151 -17.86 -2.70 -16.87
N SER A 152 -17.95 -3.47 -15.80
CA SER A 152 -19.06 -4.39 -15.54
C SER A 152 -20.12 -3.72 -14.67
N GLU A 153 -21.39 -3.97 -14.97
CA GLU A 153 -22.52 -3.60 -14.14
C GLU A 153 -22.83 -4.65 -13.04
N GLN A 154 -22.15 -5.81 -13.12
CA GLN A 154 -22.38 -6.89 -12.16
C GLN A 154 -21.55 -6.66 -10.90
N LEU A 155 -22.21 -6.67 -9.74
CA LEU A 155 -21.61 -6.45 -8.42
C LEU A 155 -20.37 -7.32 -8.16
N ASP A 156 -20.49 -8.62 -8.37
CA ASP A 156 -19.38 -9.56 -8.15
C ASP A 156 -18.18 -9.29 -9.06
N ALA A 157 -18.43 -8.89 -10.31
CA ALA A 157 -17.37 -8.54 -11.25
C ALA A 157 -16.67 -7.23 -10.85
N GLN A 158 -17.42 -6.25 -10.36
CA GLN A 158 -16.90 -5.00 -9.83
C GLN A 158 -16.02 -5.25 -8.61
N ILE A 159 -16.50 -6.03 -7.63
CA ILE A 159 -15.73 -6.41 -6.44
C ILE A 159 -14.44 -7.13 -6.83
N LYS A 160 -14.53 -8.14 -7.69
CA LYS A 160 -13.34 -8.86 -8.18
C LYS A 160 -12.33 -7.93 -8.85
N GLN A 161 -12.79 -6.97 -9.64
CA GLN A 161 -11.91 -5.99 -10.30
C GLN A 161 -11.23 -5.07 -9.28
N VAL A 162 -11.96 -4.56 -8.28
CA VAL A 162 -11.40 -3.75 -7.20
C VAL A 162 -10.31 -4.52 -6.44
N PHE A 163 -10.61 -5.72 -5.97
CA PHE A 163 -9.63 -6.55 -5.25
C PHE A 163 -8.41 -6.93 -6.12
N LYS A 164 -8.63 -7.19 -7.41
CA LYS A 164 -7.56 -7.45 -8.38
C LYS A 164 -6.63 -6.25 -8.50
N ARG A 165 -7.18 -5.04 -8.67
CA ARG A 165 -6.38 -3.81 -8.78
C ARG A 165 -5.59 -3.51 -7.51
N LEU A 166 -6.20 -3.67 -6.35
CA LEU A 166 -5.52 -3.48 -5.07
C LEU A 166 -4.35 -4.47 -4.90
N ARG A 167 -4.52 -5.72 -5.34
CA ARG A 167 -3.44 -6.71 -5.36
C ARG A 167 -2.34 -6.31 -6.35
N GLU A 168 -2.69 -5.94 -7.57
CA GLU A 168 -1.74 -5.50 -8.61
C GLU A 168 -0.93 -4.27 -8.18
N ARG A 169 -1.55 -3.38 -7.40
CA ARG A 169 -0.92 -2.19 -6.85
C ARG A 169 -0.20 -2.43 -5.50
N GLY A 170 -0.22 -3.66 -4.98
CA GLY A 170 0.49 -4.06 -3.77
C GLY A 170 -0.17 -3.65 -2.45
N TYR A 171 -1.40 -3.14 -2.45
CA TYR A 171 -2.15 -2.84 -1.23
C TYR A 171 -2.72 -4.09 -0.57
N LEU A 172 -3.01 -5.11 -1.36
CA LEU A 172 -3.46 -6.41 -0.90
C LEU A 172 -2.54 -7.51 -1.41
N ARG A 173 -2.38 -8.55 -0.61
CA ARG A 173 -1.76 -9.82 -1.00
C ARG A 173 -2.81 -10.92 -0.99
N GLN A 174 -2.77 -11.80 -1.96
CA GLN A 174 -3.51 -13.07 -1.97
C GLN A 174 -2.52 -14.19 -1.65
N PRO A 175 -2.49 -14.72 -0.40
CA PRO A 175 -1.48 -15.70 0.01
C PRO A 175 -1.57 -17.04 -0.75
N HIS A 176 -2.78 -17.42 -1.14
CA HIS A 176 -3.07 -18.65 -1.86
C HIS A 176 -3.96 -18.37 -3.07
N ALA A 177 -3.50 -18.73 -4.26
CA ALA A 177 -4.21 -18.45 -5.52
C ALA A 177 -5.59 -19.12 -5.62
N ASP A 178 -5.76 -20.25 -4.94
CA ASP A 178 -6.99 -21.05 -4.88
C ASP A 178 -8.01 -20.55 -3.85
N ARG A 179 -7.62 -19.63 -2.97
CA ARG A 179 -8.47 -19.10 -1.89
C ARG A 179 -8.88 -17.66 -2.17
N GLN A 180 -10.18 -17.40 -1.99
CA GLN A 180 -10.78 -16.08 -2.22
C GLN A 180 -10.70 -15.22 -0.95
N TYR A 181 -9.48 -15.00 -0.43
CA TYR A 181 -9.24 -14.01 0.61
C TYR A 181 -7.94 -13.24 0.33
N PHE A 182 -7.89 -12.03 0.83
CA PHE A 182 -6.77 -11.13 0.67
C PHE A 182 -6.32 -10.61 2.04
N VAL A 183 -5.06 -10.25 2.15
CA VAL A 183 -4.47 -9.69 3.37
C VAL A 183 -3.94 -8.30 3.05
N ALA A 184 -4.31 -7.34 3.87
CA ALA A 184 -3.86 -5.96 3.75
C ALA A 184 -2.35 -5.85 4.01
N THR A 185 -1.63 -5.10 3.17
CA THR A 185 -0.19 -4.87 3.31
C THR A 185 0.08 -3.55 4.01
N ALA A 186 1.29 -3.36 4.54
CA ALA A 186 1.71 -2.10 5.13
C ALA A 186 1.92 -0.96 4.10
N LYS A 187 1.67 -1.18 2.82
CA LYS A 187 1.54 -0.09 1.85
C LYS A 187 0.34 0.82 2.16
N ILE A 188 -0.65 0.32 2.91
CA ILE A 188 -1.78 1.14 3.41
C ILE A 188 -1.27 2.16 4.42
N ASP A 189 -0.40 1.77 5.36
CA ASP A 189 0.20 2.70 6.33
C ASP A 189 1.00 3.78 5.61
N TYR A 190 1.84 3.40 4.64
CA TYR A 190 2.55 4.37 3.81
C TYR A 190 1.60 5.36 3.10
N LEU A 191 0.45 4.90 2.61
CA LEU A 191 -0.56 5.77 2.00
C LEU A 191 -1.13 6.77 3.02
N ILE A 192 -1.44 6.30 4.23
CA ILE A 192 -1.95 7.15 5.31
C ILE A 192 -0.89 8.18 5.73
N ASP A 193 0.36 7.77 5.87
CA ASP A 193 1.47 8.68 6.20
C ASP A 193 1.68 9.74 5.12
N LEU A 194 1.53 9.37 3.85
CA LEU A 194 1.58 10.31 2.73
C LEU A 194 0.42 11.32 2.78
N VAL A 195 -0.79 10.87 3.11
CA VAL A 195 -1.95 11.77 3.28
C VAL A 195 -1.71 12.75 4.43
N ARG A 196 -1.19 12.28 5.56
CA ARG A 196 -0.82 13.14 6.70
C ARG A 196 0.24 14.16 6.30
N PHE A 197 1.28 13.72 5.62
CA PHE A 197 2.34 14.60 5.12
C PHE A 197 1.80 15.70 4.20
N ILE A 198 0.95 15.34 3.21
CA ILE A 198 0.33 16.32 2.31
C ILE A 198 -0.54 17.31 3.10
N ARG A 199 -1.34 16.83 4.04
CA ARG A 199 -2.18 17.69 4.91
C ARG A 199 -1.33 18.70 5.67
N ASP A 200 -0.24 18.23 6.27
CA ASP A 200 0.59 19.05 7.15
C ASP A 200 1.40 20.10 6.36
N GLU A 201 1.87 19.75 5.16
CA GLU A 201 2.60 20.67 4.26
C GLU A 201 1.66 21.71 3.60
N GLU A 202 0.45 21.31 3.22
CA GLU A 202 -0.49 22.18 2.53
C GLU A 202 -1.47 22.89 3.49
N GLN A 203 -1.40 22.64 4.80
CA GLN A 203 -2.33 23.14 5.82
C GLN A 203 -3.80 22.90 5.44
N LEU A 204 -4.08 21.82 4.73
CA LEU A 204 -5.42 21.45 4.34
C LEU A 204 -6.21 21.03 5.59
N PRO A 205 -7.41 21.62 5.84
CA PRO A 205 -8.28 21.18 6.92
C PRO A 205 -8.89 19.82 6.54
N VAL A 206 -8.20 18.74 6.86
CA VAL A 206 -8.82 17.43 6.89
C VAL A 206 -9.47 17.31 8.26
N ASP A 207 -10.80 17.32 8.28
CA ASP A 207 -11.57 17.14 9.52
C ASP A 207 -11.18 15.84 10.20
N ASP A 208 -10.47 15.96 11.32
CA ASP A 208 -10.24 14.85 12.27
C ASP A 208 -11.54 14.55 13.06
N GLN A 209 -12.68 14.60 12.42
CA GLN A 209 -13.94 14.16 13.02
C GLN A 209 -14.06 12.63 12.94
N ALA A 210 -13.27 11.95 13.79
CA ALA A 210 -13.77 10.74 14.42
C ALA A 210 -15.02 11.14 15.25
N PRO A 211 -16.07 10.32 15.31
CA PRO A 211 -17.37 10.70 15.88
C PRO A 211 -17.35 10.73 17.42
N GLU A 212 -16.80 11.79 18.01
CA GLU A 212 -16.92 12.09 19.46
C GLU A 212 -17.96 13.17 19.77
N ALA A 213 -18.86 13.50 18.87
CA ALA A 213 -19.81 14.59 19.06
C ALA A 213 -21.28 14.13 19.16
N GLN A 214 -21.58 13.06 19.90
CA GLN A 214 -22.97 12.72 20.25
C GLN A 214 -23.23 12.44 21.74
N GLU A 215 -22.40 12.85 22.66
CA GLU A 215 -22.65 12.73 24.10
C GLU A 215 -22.74 14.07 24.87
N ARG A 216 -23.26 15.12 24.23
CA ARG A 216 -23.63 16.34 24.97
C ARG A 216 -24.89 16.96 24.41
N LEU A 217 -26.02 16.33 24.61
CA LEU A 217 -27.35 16.96 24.66
C LEU A 217 -28.38 15.93 25.16
N LEU A 218 -28.36 15.68 26.49
CA LEU A 218 -29.53 15.32 27.30
C LEU A 218 -29.31 15.87 28.70
#